data_7e590e78baae6a81d9a8789b9bbf4244
#
_entry.id   7e590e78baae6a81d9a8789b9bbf4244
#
_cell.length_a   1.000
_cell.length_b   1.000
_cell.length_c   1.000
_cell.angle_alpha   90.00
_cell.angle_beta   90.00
_cell.angle_gamma   90.00
#
_symmetry.space_group_name_H-M   'P 1'
#
loop_
_entity.id
_entity.type
_entity.pdbx_description
1 polymer ?
#
loop_
_entity_poly.entity_id
_entity_poly.type
_entity_poly.pdbx_seq_one_letter_code
_entity_poly.pdbx_strand_id
1 'polypeptide(L)'
;MTSRSHSTHPRTSDRGAALPFVAGVLAALLGLAALAVDLGWIYLNAHRLQRAADAAALAGVVHLPAFPNRVEADAIAGATANGFEPGEGANTLSWRAVSDNKLEVTLTSEAPSFFTNVLGFSSFPISRTATAEYIKPVPMGSPTACFGVGNKDILPSSLSHCSSAEQNFWAAINGDFTAKEHGDPFAVRCIRAGASSGTCNGPNSDYRAPDGAYYYGIEIPAGKSSFTVRIYDAGFYDRATPQTETGDYDGLAYSASGGPTTQFRLYNVDSTPLDPTDNPIISTCSRSIGPGQDPGTYKNKWFSLCTINNPAPGIYVLRVDTSGNGGGNNSYAIGVSTVPNSVPHARVYGINDMSIFTNATSGTAYVYLAEIDPIHRGKRLELNFYDPGENCGGVTGCTGKPGLDAFVEVIMPNGDTPTCTWQSRNDAGTVTNSGSGKCRIQSTDEGIPQFNGEWLTAWIDIPSDYDCDSDCFWRMALDMKNAQDRTTWAARVIGNPIRLVPNE
;
A
#
# COMPACT_ATOMS: atom_id res chain seq x y z
N MET A 1 10.31 104.84 57.09
CA MET A 1 11.47 104.13 56.54
C MET A 1 11.24 102.65 56.74
N THR A 2 10.73 101.98 55.71
CA THR A 2 10.38 100.56 55.75
C THR A 2 11.41 99.74 54.92
N SER A 3 12.21 98.98 55.63
CA SER A 3 13.19 98.04 55.00
C SER A 3 12.45 96.81 54.50
N ARG A 4 12.55 96.53 53.17
CA ARG A 4 12.11 95.28 52.59
C ARG A 4 13.25 94.26 52.61
N SER A 5 13.11 93.16 53.36
CA SER A 5 13.95 92.00 53.33
C SER A 5 13.65 91.21 52.09
N HIS A 6 14.68 90.99 51.25
CA HIS A 6 14.61 90.04 50.15
C HIS A 6 15.09 88.65 50.64
N SER A 7 14.19 87.67 50.68
CA SER A 7 14.55 86.31 50.92
C SER A 7 14.97 85.63 49.57
N THR A 8 16.23 85.29 49.45
CA THR A 8 16.76 84.48 48.37
C THR A 8 16.59 83.00 48.74
N HIS A 9 15.65 82.33 48.04
CA HIS A 9 15.57 80.90 48.09
C HIS A 9 16.74 80.31 47.32
N PRO A 10 17.49 79.32 47.88
CA PRO A 10 18.50 78.60 47.13
C PRO A 10 17.80 77.67 46.11
N ARG A 11 18.04 77.91 44.83
CA ARG A 11 17.70 76.93 43.79
C ARG A 11 18.58 75.75 43.98
N THR A 12 18.05 74.63 44.55
CA THR A 12 18.64 73.29 44.49
C THR A 12 18.71 72.87 43.03
N SER A 13 19.91 72.71 42.53
CA SER A 13 20.13 72.27 41.17
C SER A 13 19.85 70.79 41.08
N ASP A 14 18.69 70.42 40.53
CA ASP A 14 18.29 69.01 40.25
C ASP A 14 19.12 68.36 39.17
N ARG A 15 20.28 68.92 38.81
CA ARG A 15 21.14 68.44 37.68
C ARG A 15 21.85 67.10 37.95
N GLY A 16 21.88 66.63 39.22
CA GLY A 16 22.54 65.37 39.58
C GLY A 16 21.64 64.11 39.59
N ALA A 17 20.29 64.32 39.76
CA ALA A 17 19.36 63.20 39.89
C ALA A 17 18.97 62.53 38.54
N ALA A 18 19.11 63.25 37.42
CA ALA A 18 18.76 62.70 36.11
C ALA A 18 19.74 61.60 35.64
N LEU A 19 21.02 61.68 35.97
CA LEU A 19 22.04 60.70 35.51
C LEU A 19 21.81 59.31 36.10
N PRO A 20 21.62 59.13 37.41
CA PRO A 20 21.35 57.77 37.96
C PRO A 20 19.99 57.23 37.50
N PHE A 21 18.99 58.08 37.26
CA PHE A 21 17.70 57.66 36.69
C PHE A 21 17.86 57.16 35.26
N VAL A 22 18.53 57.92 34.39
CA VAL A 22 18.84 57.48 32.99
C VAL A 22 19.66 56.20 32.98
N ALA A 23 20.66 56.10 33.85
CA ALA A 23 21.47 54.87 33.96
C ALA A 23 20.63 53.64 34.40
N GLY A 24 19.70 53.87 35.36
CA GLY A 24 18.78 52.81 35.81
C GLY A 24 17.80 52.37 34.71
N VAL A 25 17.21 53.31 33.98
CA VAL A 25 16.32 53.02 32.82
C VAL A 25 17.09 52.32 31.71
N LEU A 26 18.31 52.74 31.39
CA LEU A 26 19.15 52.09 30.38
C LEU A 26 19.50 50.67 30.79
N ALA A 27 19.88 50.43 32.02
CA ALA A 27 20.15 49.10 32.54
C ALA A 27 18.93 48.19 32.47
N ALA A 28 17.73 48.72 32.80
CA ALA A 28 16.47 47.95 32.67
C ALA A 28 16.13 47.64 31.22
N LEU A 29 16.31 48.58 30.29
CA LEU A 29 16.10 48.33 28.85
C LEU A 29 17.09 47.32 28.28
N LEU A 30 18.34 47.36 28.68
CA LEU A 30 19.36 46.39 28.28
C LEU A 30 19.02 44.99 28.88
N GLY A 31 18.56 44.90 30.09
CA GLY A 31 18.07 43.64 30.70
C GLY A 31 16.88 43.04 29.96
N LEU A 32 15.91 43.87 29.57
CA LEU A 32 14.76 43.43 28.77
C LEU A 32 15.20 42.95 27.36
N ALA A 33 16.10 43.69 26.71
CA ALA A 33 16.65 43.33 25.43
C ALA A 33 17.41 41.98 25.50
N ALA A 34 18.21 41.78 26.53
CA ALA A 34 18.93 40.55 26.80
C ALA A 34 17.99 39.36 26.99
N LEU A 35 16.92 39.54 27.77
CA LEU A 35 15.90 38.50 27.96
C LEU A 35 15.15 38.19 26.65
N ALA A 36 14.86 39.21 25.84
CA ALA A 36 14.21 39.01 24.54
C ALA A 36 15.08 38.19 23.59
N VAL A 37 16.40 38.38 23.61
CA VAL A 37 17.34 37.57 22.79
C VAL A 37 17.36 36.12 23.25
N ASP A 38 17.47 35.84 24.56
CA ASP A 38 17.48 34.47 25.08
C ASP A 38 16.14 33.75 24.81
N LEU A 39 15.00 34.42 25.00
CA LEU A 39 13.70 33.86 24.65
C LEU A 39 13.55 33.58 23.17
N GLY A 40 14.02 34.48 22.32
CA GLY A 40 14.05 34.29 20.86
C GLY A 40 14.89 33.10 20.45
N TRP A 41 16.05 32.89 21.11
CA TRP A 41 16.91 31.75 20.86
C TRP A 41 16.30 30.43 21.33
N ILE A 42 15.69 30.39 22.54
CA ILE A 42 14.96 29.20 23.02
C ILE A 42 13.83 28.85 22.06
N TYR A 43 13.06 29.85 21.61
CA TYR A 43 11.99 29.62 20.63
C TYR A 43 12.51 29.03 19.30
N LEU A 44 13.61 29.55 18.78
CA LEU A 44 14.24 29.04 17.57
C LEU A 44 14.67 27.58 17.73
N ASN A 45 15.35 27.24 18.86
CA ASN A 45 15.78 25.87 19.14
C ASN A 45 14.58 24.93 19.34
N ALA A 46 13.51 25.40 19.95
CA ALA A 46 12.27 24.64 20.10
C ALA A 46 11.64 24.28 18.73
N HIS A 47 11.67 25.22 17.77
CA HIS A 47 11.20 24.94 16.40
C HIS A 47 12.11 24.00 15.62
N ARG A 48 13.43 24.08 15.84
CA ARG A 48 14.38 23.11 15.24
C ARG A 48 14.15 21.72 15.80
N LEU A 49 13.97 21.61 17.11
CA LEU A 49 13.68 20.35 17.78
C LEU A 49 12.35 19.76 17.33
N GLN A 50 11.31 20.60 17.09
CA GLN A 50 10.03 20.12 16.57
C GLN A 50 10.19 19.51 15.17
N ARG A 51 10.92 20.16 14.26
CA ARG A 51 11.16 19.60 12.91
C ARG A 51 11.92 18.27 12.97
N ALA A 52 12.88 18.14 13.89
CA ALA A 52 13.60 16.89 14.08
C ALA A 52 12.67 15.80 14.65
N ALA A 53 11.78 16.13 15.60
CA ALA A 53 10.79 15.20 16.14
C ALA A 53 9.78 14.75 15.07
N ASP A 54 9.30 15.69 14.25
CA ASP A 54 8.41 15.40 13.11
C ASP A 54 9.07 14.42 12.12
N ALA A 55 10.32 14.67 11.76
CA ALA A 55 11.07 13.82 10.86
C ALA A 55 11.35 12.43 11.47
N ALA A 56 11.69 12.37 12.75
CA ALA A 56 11.91 11.11 13.47
C ALA A 56 10.64 10.26 13.53
N ALA A 57 9.50 10.88 13.84
CA ALA A 57 8.21 10.19 13.88
C ALA A 57 7.81 9.65 12.52
N LEU A 58 7.95 10.48 11.45
CA LEU A 58 7.65 10.06 10.08
C LEU A 58 8.57 8.92 9.59
N ALA A 59 9.87 8.95 9.93
CA ALA A 59 10.82 7.92 9.54
C ALA A 59 10.58 6.59 10.28
N GLY A 60 10.26 6.65 11.58
CA GLY A 60 10.08 5.45 12.40
C GLY A 60 8.74 4.76 12.19
N VAL A 61 7.64 5.50 11.91
CA VAL A 61 6.28 4.94 11.90
C VAL A 61 6.05 3.88 10.82
N VAL A 62 6.80 3.94 9.72
CA VAL A 62 6.67 2.99 8.59
C VAL A 62 6.96 1.54 8.97
N HIS A 63 7.66 1.33 10.08
CA HIS A 63 8.02 0.01 10.57
C HIS A 63 6.97 -0.64 11.47
N LEU A 64 5.92 0.08 11.86
CA LEU A 64 4.86 -0.46 12.70
C LEU A 64 3.78 -1.19 11.90
N PRO A 65 3.23 -2.29 12.50
CA PRO A 65 3.71 -3.02 13.68
C PRO A 65 4.75 -4.09 13.32
N ALA A 66 5.06 -4.28 12.03
CA ALA A 66 5.78 -5.45 11.52
C ALA A 66 7.23 -5.54 12.01
N PHE A 67 7.92 -4.39 12.14
CA PHE A 67 9.34 -4.31 12.46
C PHE A 67 9.65 -3.31 13.58
N PRO A 68 9.09 -3.47 14.80
CA PRO A 68 9.27 -2.48 15.88
C PRO A 68 10.73 -2.31 16.30
N ASN A 69 11.57 -3.30 16.04
CA ASN A 69 13.02 -3.25 16.29
C ASN A 69 13.80 -2.29 15.37
N ARG A 70 13.19 -1.82 14.29
CA ARG A 70 13.78 -0.83 13.36
C ARG A 70 13.35 0.60 13.64
N VAL A 71 12.25 0.78 14.36
CA VAL A 71 11.67 2.11 14.65
C VAL A 71 12.73 3.06 15.24
N GLU A 72 13.47 2.62 16.23
CA GLU A 72 14.47 3.45 16.91
C GLU A 72 15.59 3.90 15.96
N ALA A 73 16.12 2.98 15.16
CA ALA A 73 17.24 3.27 14.26
C ALA A 73 16.84 4.33 13.21
N ASP A 74 15.66 4.18 12.61
CA ASP A 74 15.22 5.11 11.56
C ASP A 74 14.66 6.40 12.13
N ALA A 75 14.07 6.40 13.32
CA ALA A 75 13.75 7.63 14.04
C ALA A 75 15.01 8.43 14.38
N ILE A 76 16.07 7.78 14.84
CA ILE A 76 17.39 8.42 15.05
C ILE A 76 17.92 9.01 13.73
N ALA A 77 17.90 8.23 12.66
CA ALA A 77 18.38 8.70 11.35
C ALA A 77 17.58 9.92 10.85
N GLY A 78 16.23 9.92 11.03
CA GLY A 78 15.36 11.04 10.71
C GLY A 78 15.67 12.31 11.54
N ALA A 79 15.92 12.15 12.83
CA ALA A 79 16.32 13.24 13.73
C ALA A 79 17.68 13.82 13.33
N THR A 80 18.67 12.96 13.10
CA THR A 80 20.04 13.34 12.70
C THR A 80 20.06 14.09 11.39
N ALA A 81 19.33 13.65 10.38
CA ALA A 81 19.18 14.35 9.11
C ALA A 81 18.60 15.78 9.26
N ASN A 82 17.91 16.06 10.39
CA ASN A 82 17.35 17.36 10.73
C ASN A 82 18.15 18.12 11.81
N GLY A 83 19.40 17.70 12.04
CA GLY A 83 20.36 18.38 12.89
C GLY A 83 20.21 18.12 14.40
N PHE A 84 19.61 16.99 14.76
CA PHE A 84 19.51 16.52 16.13
C PHE A 84 20.25 15.19 16.29
N GLU A 85 21.35 15.21 17.06
CA GLU A 85 22.15 14.01 17.34
C GLU A 85 21.78 13.43 18.71
N PRO A 86 21.00 12.33 18.79
CA PRO A 86 20.72 11.65 20.04
C PRO A 86 22.01 11.14 20.72
N GLY A 87 22.12 11.37 22.04
CA GLY A 87 23.31 10.97 22.80
C GLY A 87 24.42 12.03 22.83
N GLU A 88 24.33 13.10 22.05
CA GLU A 88 25.24 14.25 22.16
C GLU A 88 24.77 15.18 23.28
N GLY A 89 25.62 15.37 24.31
CA GLY A 89 25.29 16.21 25.47
C GLY A 89 24.05 15.70 26.21
N ALA A 90 23.03 16.55 26.34
CA ALA A 90 21.76 16.23 26.99
C ALA A 90 20.66 15.80 25.98
N ASN A 91 21.00 15.55 24.72
CA ASN A 91 20.05 15.17 23.69
C ASN A 91 19.54 13.75 23.88
N THR A 92 18.25 13.57 24.07
CA THR A 92 17.62 12.26 24.18
C THR A 92 16.49 12.09 23.20
N LEU A 93 16.34 10.86 22.69
CA LEU A 93 15.22 10.41 21.89
C LEU A 93 14.51 9.29 22.63
N SER A 94 13.21 9.39 22.74
CA SER A 94 12.34 8.31 23.19
C SER A 94 11.17 8.16 22.26
N TRP A 95 10.67 6.92 22.13
CA TRP A 95 9.51 6.65 21.29
C TRP A 95 8.57 5.64 21.95
N ARG A 96 7.30 5.69 21.57
CA ARG A 96 6.31 4.69 21.90
C ARG A 96 5.34 4.46 20.74
N ALA A 97 4.91 3.24 20.52
CA ALA A 97 3.79 2.95 19.68
C ALA A 97 2.48 3.34 20.41
N VAL A 98 1.73 4.26 19.84
CA VAL A 98 0.40 4.67 20.36
C VAL A 98 -0.64 3.65 19.94
N SER A 99 -0.51 3.14 18.72
CA SER A 99 -1.29 2.04 18.16
C SER A 99 -0.44 1.28 17.13
N ASP A 100 -1.02 0.27 16.49
CA ASP A 100 -0.34 -0.55 15.49
C ASP A 100 0.23 0.24 14.31
N ASN A 101 -0.26 1.45 14.07
CA ASN A 101 0.18 2.30 12.97
C ASN A 101 0.49 3.74 13.39
N LYS A 102 0.55 4.05 14.68
CA LYS A 102 0.88 5.36 15.19
C LYS A 102 2.11 5.31 16.07
N LEU A 103 3.06 6.16 15.77
CA LEU A 103 4.31 6.32 16.50
C LEU A 103 4.40 7.73 17.10
N GLU A 104 4.61 7.80 18.39
CA GLU A 104 4.98 9.04 19.08
C GLU A 104 6.47 9.04 19.35
N VAL A 105 7.14 10.12 18.98
CA VAL A 105 8.56 10.35 19.26
C VAL A 105 8.70 11.64 20.06
N THR A 106 9.45 11.56 21.15
CA THR A 106 9.79 12.71 22.01
C THR A 106 11.28 12.95 21.97
N LEU A 107 11.67 14.16 21.61
CA LEU A 107 13.06 14.64 21.66
C LEU A 107 13.21 15.64 22.79
N THR A 108 14.31 15.51 23.54
CA THR A 108 14.69 16.45 24.61
C THR A 108 16.09 16.98 24.33
N SER A 109 16.31 18.25 24.55
CA SER A 109 17.58 18.93 24.37
C SER A 109 17.70 20.09 25.36
N GLU A 110 18.88 20.69 25.44
CA GLU A 110 19.11 21.93 26.19
C GLU A 110 19.43 23.08 25.25
N ALA A 111 18.67 24.15 25.37
CA ALA A 111 18.96 25.39 24.66
C ALA A 111 19.92 26.26 25.50
N PRO A 112 21.14 26.54 25.03
CA PRO A 112 22.05 27.40 25.79
C PRO A 112 21.51 28.85 25.86
N SER A 113 21.75 29.51 26.98
CA SER A 113 21.44 30.90 27.17
C SER A 113 22.67 31.78 27.01
N PHE A 114 22.48 33.03 26.56
CA PHE A 114 23.58 33.96 26.38
C PHE A 114 23.68 34.95 27.56
N PHE A 115 22.59 35.57 27.90
CA PHE A 115 22.54 36.64 28.88
C PHE A 115 22.06 36.17 30.24
N THR A 116 21.11 35.27 30.31
CA THR A 116 20.63 34.74 31.59
C THR A 116 21.68 33.85 32.25
N ASN A 117 22.73 33.45 31.55
CA ASN A 117 23.89 32.78 32.14
C ASN A 117 24.58 33.61 33.22
N VAL A 118 24.60 34.95 33.10
CA VAL A 118 25.10 35.88 34.14
C VAL A 118 24.33 35.77 35.45
N LEU A 119 23.05 35.34 35.35
CA LEU A 119 22.16 35.11 36.48
C LEU A 119 22.19 33.67 37.00
N GLY A 120 23.10 32.81 36.46
CA GLY A 120 23.27 31.42 36.82
C GLY A 120 22.44 30.40 36.02
N PHE A 121 21.73 30.85 34.99
CA PHE A 121 20.97 29.97 34.09
C PHE A 121 21.76 29.75 32.78
N SER A 122 22.56 28.70 32.70
CA SER A 122 23.41 28.41 31.55
C SER A 122 22.68 27.77 30.36
N SER A 123 21.59 27.05 30.62
CA SER A 123 20.75 26.41 29.59
C SER A 123 19.31 26.28 30.10
N PHE A 124 18.39 26.01 29.13
CA PHE A 124 16.99 25.72 29.40
C PHE A 124 16.61 24.38 28.73
N PRO A 125 16.03 23.43 29.48
CA PRO A 125 15.55 22.20 28.89
C PRO A 125 14.36 22.47 27.95
N ILE A 126 14.41 21.89 26.76
CA ILE A 126 13.32 21.93 25.78
C ILE A 126 12.96 20.50 25.41
N SER A 127 11.67 20.23 25.27
CA SER A 127 11.14 18.96 24.80
C SER A 127 10.11 19.19 23.71
N ARG A 128 10.10 18.32 22.69
CA ARG A 128 9.12 18.34 21.63
C ARG A 128 8.70 16.92 21.31
N THR A 129 7.41 16.77 21.09
CA THR A 129 6.78 15.49 20.76
C THR A 129 6.08 15.62 19.41
N ALA A 130 6.23 14.60 18.59
CA ALA A 130 5.51 14.46 17.33
C ALA A 130 4.90 13.07 17.27
N THR A 131 3.68 13.00 16.74
CA THR A 131 3.02 11.72 16.45
C THR A 131 2.82 11.59 14.94
N ALA A 132 3.21 10.46 14.37
CA ALA A 132 2.98 10.13 12.98
C ALA A 132 2.07 8.91 12.87
N GLU A 133 1.25 8.88 11.81
CA GLU A 133 0.40 7.77 11.43
C GLU A 133 0.84 7.22 10.07
N TYR A 134 0.89 5.90 9.94
CA TYR A 134 1.15 5.19 8.72
C TYR A 134 -0.12 4.47 8.23
N ILE A 135 -0.54 4.72 7.00
CA ILE A 135 -1.62 4.02 6.32
C ILE A 135 -0.98 2.98 5.40
N LYS A 136 -1.00 1.72 5.82
CA LYS A 136 -0.46 0.62 5.03
C LYS A 136 -1.19 0.46 3.69
N PRO A 137 -0.51 -0.04 2.65
CA PRO A 137 -1.20 -0.58 1.48
C PRO A 137 -2.26 -1.58 1.92
N VAL A 138 -3.39 -1.53 1.24
CA VAL A 138 -4.51 -2.43 1.54
C VAL A 138 -4.18 -3.82 1.00
N PRO A 139 -4.10 -4.89 1.84
CA PRO A 139 -3.92 -6.25 1.36
C PRO A 139 -5.10 -6.67 0.50
N MET A 140 -4.84 -7.17 -0.71
CA MET A 140 -5.88 -7.56 -1.66
C MET A 140 -5.96 -9.07 -1.85
N GLY A 141 -7.15 -9.60 -1.93
CA GLY A 141 -7.46 -10.90 -2.49
C GLY A 141 -7.54 -12.08 -1.55
N SER A 142 -6.79 -12.20 -0.46
CA SER A 142 -6.88 -13.41 0.38
C SER A 142 -6.48 -13.20 1.84
N PRO A 143 -7.27 -13.73 2.79
CA PRO A 143 -6.89 -13.80 4.20
C PRO A 143 -5.97 -14.98 4.53
N THR A 144 -5.69 -15.87 3.56
CA THR A 144 -5.04 -17.15 3.79
C THR A 144 -3.65 -17.22 3.17
N ALA A 145 -2.96 -18.33 3.38
CA ALA A 145 -1.67 -18.62 2.75
C ALA A 145 -1.78 -19.04 1.26
N CYS A 146 -2.97 -18.92 0.67
CA CYS A 146 -3.20 -19.22 -0.74
C CYS A 146 -3.95 -18.08 -1.42
N PHE A 147 -3.49 -17.74 -2.62
CA PHE A 147 -4.10 -16.74 -3.48
C PHE A 147 -4.45 -17.37 -4.83
N GLY A 148 -5.68 -17.22 -5.27
CA GLY A 148 -6.11 -17.71 -6.56
C GLY A 148 -6.32 -19.22 -6.63
N VAL A 149 -6.96 -19.81 -5.64
CA VAL A 149 -7.30 -21.24 -5.68
C VAL A 149 -8.64 -21.43 -6.38
N GLY A 150 -8.60 -21.86 -7.63
CA GLY A 150 -9.81 -22.11 -8.41
C GLY A 150 -10.57 -23.36 -7.96
N ASN A 151 -9.87 -24.42 -7.55
CA ASN A 151 -10.46 -25.67 -7.06
C ASN A 151 -9.65 -26.23 -5.89
N LYS A 152 -10.31 -26.46 -4.75
CA LYS A 152 -9.68 -27.02 -3.55
C LYS A 152 -9.18 -28.47 -3.73
N ASP A 153 -9.77 -29.22 -4.67
CA ASP A 153 -9.45 -30.62 -4.88
C ASP A 153 -8.04 -30.82 -5.49
N ILE A 154 -7.47 -29.76 -6.04
CA ILE A 154 -6.10 -29.76 -6.56
C ILE A 154 -5.03 -29.39 -5.51
N LEU A 155 -5.42 -29.04 -4.29
CA LEU A 155 -4.49 -28.62 -3.24
C LEU A 155 -3.60 -29.80 -2.79
N PRO A 156 -2.27 -29.65 -2.78
CA PRO A 156 -1.39 -30.63 -2.17
C PRO A 156 -1.59 -30.65 -0.64
N SER A 157 -1.27 -31.78 -0.01
CA SER A 157 -1.43 -31.94 1.45
C SER A 157 -0.71 -30.85 2.27
N SER A 158 0.40 -30.33 1.77
CA SER A 158 1.14 -29.22 2.40
C SER A 158 0.39 -27.89 2.40
N LEU A 159 -0.64 -27.74 1.56
CA LEU A 159 -1.52 -26.58 1.45
C LEU A 159 -2.96 -26.87 1.90
N SER A 160 -3.19 -27.97 2.64
CA SER A 160 -4.53 -28.33 3.12
C SER A 160 -5.21 -27.25 3.96
N HIS A 161 -4.44 -26.39 4.62
CA HIS A 161 -4.94 -25.21 5.35
C HIS A 161 -5.56 -24.13 4.45
N CYS A 162 -5.35 -24.20 3.13
CA CYS A 162 -5.97 -23.32 2.15
C CYS A 162 -7.35 -23.83 1.67
N SER A 163 -7.87 -24.91 2.23
CA SER A 163 -9.17 -25.46 1.83
C SER A 163 -10.35 -24.53 2.10
N SER A 164 -10.17 -23.52 2.96
CA SER A 164 -11.13 -22.46 3.23
C SER A 164 -10.98 -21.24 2.32
N ALA A 165 -9.95 -21.22 1.45
CA ALA A 165 -9.79 -20.14 0.49
C ALA A 165 -10.98 -20.07 -0.47
N GLU A 166 -11.32 -18.86 -0.91
CA GLU A 166 -12.36 -18.66 -1.91
C GLU A 166 -12.01 -19.41 -3.19
N GLN A 167 -13.03 -20.00 -3.77
CA GLN A 167 -12.93 -20.79 -5.00
C GLN A 167 -13.42 -19.97 -6.20
N ASN A 168 -13.21 -20.50 -7.38
CA ASN A 168 -13.62 -19.91 -8.66
C ASN A 168 -12.87 -18.62 -9.03
N PHE A 169 -11.71 -18.34 -8.43
CA PHE A 169 -10.83 -17.30 -8.93
C PHE A 169 -9.36 -17.72 -8.95
N TRP A 170 -8.58 -17.08 -9.79
CA TRP A 170 -7.15 -17.31 -10.01
C TRP A 170 -6.43 -15.97 -10.04
N ALA A 171 -5.18 -15.92 -9.66
CA ALA A 171 -4.31 -14.84 -10.07
C ALA A 171 -4.15 -14.89 -11.59
N ALA A 172 -4.01 -13.75 -12.24
CA ALA A 172 -3.88 -13.66 -13.67
C ALA A 172 -2.74 -12.72 -14.07
N ILE A 173 -2.20 -12.94 -15.27
CA ILE A 173 -1.31 -12.01 -15.95
C ILE A 173 -1.37 -12.28 -17.45
N ASN A 174 -1.39 -11.21 -18.25
CA ASN A 174 -1.40 -11.33 -19.70
C ASN A 174 0.01 -11.17 -20.27
N GLY A 175 0.27 -11.77 -21.43
CA GLY A 175 1.51 -11.56 -22.17
C GLY A 175 1.59 -10.14 -22.73
N ASP A 176 2.79 -9.58 -22.83
CA ASP A 176 3.11 -8.19 -23.20
C ASP A 176 2.31 -7.63 -24.39
N PHE A 177 2.03 -8.51 -25.39
CA PHE A 177 1.34 -8.14 -26.62
C PHE A 177 -0.10 -8.66 -26.72
N THR A 178 -0.71 -8.94 -25.58
CA THR A 178 -2.16 -9.12 -25.48
C THR A 178 -2.86 -7.76 -25.59
N ALA A 179 -4.14 -7.75 -25.96
CA ALA A 179 -4.91 -6.51 -25.89
C ALA A 179 -5.27 -6.17 -24.46
N LYS A 180 -5.23 -4.89 -24.10
CA LYS A 180 -5.60 -4.37 -22.78
C LYS A 180 -7.04 -4.74 -22.42
N GLU A 181 -7.95 -4.72 -23.38
CA GLU A 181 -9.36 -5.13 -23.26
C GLU A 181 -9.57 -6.60 -22.84
N HIS A 182 -8.50 -7.37 -22.62
CA HIS A 182 -8.55 -8.68 -21.97
C HIS A 182 -8.31 -8.60 -20.46
N GLY A 183 -8.62 -7.47 -19.83
CA GLY A 183 -8.71 -7.30 -18.40
C GLY A 183 -7.40 -7.06 -17.66
N ASP A 184 -6.27 -6.89 -18.36
CA ASP A 184 -4.97 -6.65 -17.73
C ASP A 184 -4.32 -5.37 -18.28
N PRO A 185 -4.58 -4.20 -17.67
CA PRO A 185 -4.05 -2.93 -18.14
C PRO A 185 -2.58 -2.73 -17.80
N PHE A 186 -2.05 -3.42 -16.79
CA PHE A 186 -0.71 -3.14 -16.27
C PHE A 186 0.37 -3.98 -16.92
N ALA A 187 0.09 -5.23 -17.30
CA ALA A 187 1.07 -6.13 -17.88
C ALA A 187 1.17 -6.02 -19.41
N VAL A 188 0.18 -5.46 -20.10
CA VAL A 188 0.15 -5.43 -21.57
C VAL A 188 0.56 -4.09 -22.15
N ARG A 189 1.33 -4.12 -23.23
CA ARG A 189 1.85 -2.92 -23.93
C ARG A 189 0.87 -2.29 -24.92
N CYS A 190 -0.17 -3.04 -25.30
CA CYS A 190 -1.05 -2.70 -26.40
C CYS A 190 -2.46 -2.34 -25.92
N ILE A 191 -3.06 -1.27 -26.47
CA ILE A 191 -4.50 -1.02 -26.31
C ILE A 191 -5.26 -2.12 -27.03
N ARG A 192 -4.89 -2.44 -28.26
CA ARG A 192 -5.48 -3.53 -29.06
C ARG A 192 -4.39 -4.40 -29.65
N ALA A 193 -4.66 -5.68 -29.71
CA ALA A 193 -3.68 -6.62 -30.19
C ALA A 193 -3.57 -6.64 -31.73
N GLY A 194 -2.36 -6.44 -32.22
CA GLY A 194 -1.93 -7.03 -33.48
C GLY A 194 -1.21 -8.37 -33.20
N ALA A 195 -1.86 -9.23 -32.49
CA ALA A 195 -1.38 -10.24 -31.54
C ALA A 195 -0.40 -11.31 -32.03
N SER A 196 -0.09 -11.43 -33.29
CA SER A 196 0.79 -12.53 -33.77
C SER A 196 2.24 -12.13 -34.02
N SER A 197 2.59 -10.85 -33.91
CA SER A 197 3.88 -10.35 -34.39
C SER A 197 4.62 -9.39 -33.46
N GLY A 198 4.18 -9.23 -32.22
CA GLY A 198 4.79 -8.25 -31.31
C GLY A 198 4.53 -6.79 -31.71
N THR A 199 3.47 -6.52 -32.43
CA THR A 199 3.07 -5.18 -32.85
C THR A 199 1.80 -4.75 -32.14
N CYS A 200 1.80 -3.52 -31.61
CA CYS A 200 0.64 -2.91 -30.98
C CYS A 200 -0.11 -2.00 -31.91
N ASN A 201 -1.45 -2.05 -31.87
CA ASN A 201 -2.32 -1.04 -32.44
C ASN A 201 -2.60 0.07 -31.43
N GLY A 202 -1.57 0.83 -31.09
CA GLY A 202 -1.57 1.88 -30.08
C GLY A 202 -0.90 1.45 -28.76
N PRO A 203 -0.10 2.34 -28.17
CA PRO A 203 0.56 2.10 -26.89
C PRO A 203 -0.45 2.18 -25.76
N ASN A 204 -0.36 1.28 -24.80
CA ASN A 204 -1.15 1.32 -23.56
C ASN A 204 -0.49 2.25 -22.55
N SER A 205 -1.16 3.34 -22.18
CA SER A 205 -0.66 4.31 -21.20
C SER A 205 -0.65 3.81 -19.76
N ASP A 206 -1.43 2.76 -19.45
CA ASP A 206 -1.48 2.17 -18.12
C ASP A 206 -0.40 1.10 -17.92
N TYR A 207 0.31 0.71 -19.00
CA TYR A 207 1.39 -0.27 -18.91
C TYR A 207 2.40 0.09 -17.85
N ARG A 208 2.66 -0.80 -16.92
CA ARG A 208 3.62 -0.60 -15.82
C ARG A 208 5.04 -0.91 -16.29
N ALA A 209 5.69 0.09 -16.84
CA ALA A 209 7.09 -0.05 -17.25
C ALA A 209 8.02 -0.37 -16.06
N PRO A 210 9.08 -1.18 -16.24
CA PRO A 210 9.57 -1.66 -17.55
C PRO A 210 8.96 -3.00 -18.01
N ASP A 211 8.23 -3.72 -17.19
CA ASP A 211 7.87 -5.12 -17.43
C ASP A 211 6.50 -5.57 -16.92
N GLY A 212 5.61 -4.64 -16.58
CA GLY A 212 4.21 -4.93 -16.28
C GLY A 212 3.97 -5.84 -15.08
N ALA A 213 4.80 -5.73 -14.03
CA ALA A 213 4.79 -6.66 -12.93
C ALA A 213 3.62 -6.48 -11.96
N TYR A 214 3.16 -7.60 -11.39
CA TYR A 214 2.33 -7.68 -10.19
C TYR A 214 3.16 -8.10 -8.99
N TYR A 215 2.79 -7.59 -7.81
CA TYR A 215 3.52 -7.86 -6.56
C TYR A 215 2.57 -8.50 -5.54
N TYR A 216 3.04 -9.59 -4.94
CA TYR A 216 2.30 -10.30 -3.89
C TYR A 216 3.10 -10.28 -2.60
N GLY A 217 2.49 -9.79 -1.52
CA GLY A 217 3.03 -9.90 -0.18
C GLY A 217 2.88 -11.33 0.34
N ILE A 218 3.98 -11.89 0.81
CA ILE A 218 4.01 -13.17 1.51
C ILE A 218 4.42 -12.88 2.94
N GLU A 219 3.45 -12.78 3.82
CA GLU A 219 3.68 -12.48 5.23
C GLU A 219 4.02 -13.76 6.00
N ILE A 220 5.22 -13.79 6.56
CA ILE A 220 5.73 -14.92 7.34
C ILE A 220 5.77 -14.55 8.81
N PRO A 221 4.96 -15.22 9.66
CA PRO A 221 4.97 -14.95 11.09
C PRO A 221 6.25 -15.46 11.76
N ALA A 222 6.54 -14.91 12.95
CA ALA A 222 7.67 -15.36 13.75
C ALA A 222 7.56 -16.84 14.15
N GLY A 223 8.71 -17.47 14.43
CA GLY A 223 8.79 -18.84 14.91
C GLY A 223 8.69 -19.94 13.84
N LYS A 224 8.78 -19.57 12.56
CA LYS A 224 8.85 -20.54 11.45
C LYS A 224 10.30 -20.91 11.17
N SER A 225 10.58 -22.21 11.08
CA SER A 225 11.92 -22.72 10.72
C SER A 225 12.14 -22.75 9.20
N SER A 226 11.05 -22.81 8.41
CA SER A 226 11.11 -22.66 6.96
C SER A 226 9.75 -22.33 6.38
N PHE A 227 9.74 -21.79 5.16
CA PHE A 227 8.55 -21.72 4.32
C PHE A 227 8.86 -22.11 2.88
N THR A 228 7.86 -22.61 2.17
CA THR A 228 7.96 -22.98 0.75
C THR A 228 6.89 -22.25 -0.04
N VAL A 229 7.31 -21.53 -1.08
CA VAL A 229 6.40 -20.92 -2.07
C VAL A 229 6.15 -21.93 -3.19
N ARG A 230 4.88 -22.11 -3.53
CA ARG A 230 4.42 -22.97 -4.62
C ARG A 230 3.56 -22.18 -5.58
N ILE A 231 3.68 -22.53 -6.85
CA ILE A 231 2.87 -21.96 -7.92
C ILE A 231 2.12 -23.09 -8.61
N TYR A 232 0.87 -22.87 -8.93
CA TYR A 232 0.05 -23.76 -9.74
C TYR A 232 -0.13 -23.15 -11.12
N ASP A 233 -0.05 -23.97 -12.17
CA ASP A 233 -0.27 -23.63 -13.58
C ASP A 233 0.48 -22.36 -14.01
N ALA A 234 1.81 -22.45 -14.00
CA ALA A 234 2.68 -21.29 -13.98
C ALA A 234 3.00 -20.66 -15.34
N GLY A 235 2.48 -21.19 -16.45
CA GLY A 235 2.90 -20.75 -17.78
C GLY A 235 1.82 -20.82 -18.85
N PHE A 236 2.09 -20.17 -19.96
CA PHE A 236 1.21 -20.09 -21.14
C PHE A 236 1.27 -21.39 -21.97
N TYR A 237 0.52 -22.44 -21.63
CA TYR A 237 0.65 -23.74 -22.26
C TYR A 237 -0.45 -24.11 -23.25
N ASP A 238 -1.63 -23.53 -23.20
CA ASP A 238 -2.75 -23.91 -24.05
C ASP A 238 -3.06 -22.95 -25.17
N ARG A 239 -3.37 -23.51 -26.33
CA ARG A 239 -3.58 -22.75 -27.54
C ARG A 239 -5.02 -22.36 -27.86
N ALA A 240 -6.01 -23.00 -27.33
CA ALA A 240 -7.37 -22.77 -27.83
C ALA A 240 -8.48 -23.49 -27.08
N THR A 241 -8.21 -24.20 -26.03
CA THR A 241 -9.26 -24.90 -25.28
C THR A 241 -9.25 -24.40 -23.85
N PRO A 242 -10.36 -23.84 -23.36
CA PRO A 242 -10.50 -23.50 -21.96
C PRO A 242 -10.22 -24.73 -21.11
N GLN A 243 -9.46 -24.56 -20.05
CA GLN A 243 -9.29 -25.60 -19.05
C GLN A 243 -10.61 -25.73 -18.30
N THR A 244 -11.43 -26.69 -18.68
CA THR A 244 -12.78 -26.87 -18.10
C THR A 244 -12.75 -27.24 -16.63
N GLU A 245 -11.66 -27.83 -16.14
CA GLU A 245 -11.52 -28.26 -14.74
C GLU A 245 -11.06 -27.12 -13.82
N THR A 246 -10.24 -26.19 -14.30
CA THR A 246 -9.69 -25.08 -13.52
C THR A 246 -10.33 -23.74 -13.85
N GLY A 247 -11.13 -23.67 -14.93
CA GLY A 247 -11.65 -22.41 -15.45
C GLY A 247 -10.57 -21.54 -16.08
N ASP A 248 -9.36 -22.07 -16.26
CA ASP A 248 -8.23 -21.35 -16.81
C ASP A 248 -8.19 -21.42 -18.35
N TYR A 249 -7.77 -20.35 -18.97
CA TYR A 249 -7.62 -20.22 -20.41
C TYR A 249 -6.28 -19.59 -20.77
N ASP A 250 -5.28 -20.43 -20.97
CA ASP A 250 -3.93 -20.00 -21.30
C ASP A 250 -3.74 -19.84 -22.81
N GLY A 251 -4.20 -18.76 -23.38
CA GLY A 251 -3.57 -18.51 -24.61
C GLY A 251 -4.26 -18.29 -25.88
N LEU A 252 -4.15 -17.07 -26.33
CA LEU A 252 -4.51 -16.61 -27.65
C LEU A 252 -3.41 -16.80 -28.69
N ALA A 253 -2.14 -16.92 -28.33
CA ALA A 253 -1.06 -16.94 -29.33
C ALA A 253 0.23 -17.61 -28.85
N TYR A 254 0.15 -18.75 -28.21
CA TYR A 254 1.34 -19.52 -27.92
C TYR A 254 1.91 -20.11 -29.22
N SER A 255 3.10 -19.68 -29.63
CA SER A 255 3.88 -20.34 -30.66
C SER A 255 5.10 -20.98 -30.03
N ALA A 256 5.39 -22.23 -30.40
CA ALA A 256 6.53 -22.99 -29.87
C ALA A 256 7.89 -22.29 -30.04
N SER A 257 7.96 -21.20 -30.79
CA SER A 257 9.18 -20.47 -31.11
C SER A 257 9.22 -19.02 -30.58
N GLY A 258 8.25 -18.56 -29.78
CA GLY A 258 8.25 -17.16 -29.35
C GLY A 258 7.04 -16.71 -28.52
N GLY A 259 6.36 -17.61 -27.81
CA GLY A 259 5.28 -17.22 -26.89
C GLY A 259 5.76 -16.45 -25.65
N PRO A 260 4.84 -15.87 -24.89
CA PRO A 260 5.17 -15.15 -23.67
C PRO A 260 5.75 -16.09 -22.60
N THR A 261 6.59 -15.53 -21.76
CA THR A 261 7.22 -16.22 -20.64
C THR A 261 6.74 -15.59 -19.35
N THR A 262 6.24 -16.37 -18.40
CA THR A 262 5.95 -15.88 -17.05
C THR A 262 7.20 -15.99 -16.19
N GLN A 263 7.51 -14.95 -15.44
CA GLN A 263 8.65 -14.89 -14.54
C GLN A 263 8.18 -14.72 -13.11
N PHE A 264 8.64 -15.60 -12.22
CA PHE A 264 8.40 -15.56 -10.78
C PHE A 264 9.71 -15.29 -10.08
N ARG A 265 9.76 -14.26 -9.25
CA ARG A 265 10.93 -13.87 -8.46
C ARG A 265 10.55 -13.53 -7.04
N LEU A 266 11.16 -14.23 -6.07
CA LEU A 266 10.96 -13.94 -4.66
C LEU A 266 12.05 -12.98 -4.17
N TYR A 267 11.63 -11.97 -3.42
CA TYR A 267 12.48 -10.96 -2.80
C TYR A 267 12.40 -11.08 -1.29
N ASN A 268 13.50 -10.74 -0.63
CA ASN A 268 13.62 -10.79 0.83
C ASN A 268 12.90 -9.61 1.48
N VAL A 269 12.66 -9.72 2.78
CA VAL A 269 12.22 -8.59 3.61
C VAL A 269 13.29 -7.51 3.63
N ASP A 270 12.87 -6.25 3.70
CA ASP A 270 13.77 -5.10 3.81
C ASP A 270 13.28 -4.03 4.78
N SER A 271 13.77 -2.79 4.65
CA SER A 271 13.45 -1.66 5.52
C SER A 271 12.40 -0.71 4.95
N THR A 272 11.97 -0.94 3.72
CA THR A 272 11.05 -0.07 2.96
C THR A 272 9.73 -0.78 2.66
N PRO A 273 8.92 -1.13 3.69
CA PRO A 273 7.72 -1.97 3.52
C PRO A 273 6.64 -1.35 2.61
N LEU A 274 6.83 -0.10 2.18
CA LEU A 274 5.93 0.60 1.24
C LEU A 274 6.33 0.43 -0.22
N ASP A 275 7.59 0.08 -0.48
CA ASP A 275 8.13 -0.07 -1.83
C ASP A 275 8.46 -1.55 -2.11
N PRO A 276 7.59 -2.29 -2.81
CA PRO A 276 7.86 -3.68 -3.13
C PRO A 276 8.92 -3.85 -4.23
N THR A 277 9.41 -2.74 -4.80
CA THR A 277 10.31 -2.77 -5.97
C THR A 277 11.79 -2.76 -5.61
N ASP A 278 12.15 -2.34 -4.40
CA ASP A 278 13.52 -2.20 -3.94
C ASP A 278 14.02 -3.34 -3.03
N ASN A 279 13.14 -4.31 -2.70
CA ASN A 279 13.50 -5.49 -1.91
C ASN A 279 14.67 -6.28 -2.52
N PRO A 280 15.59 -6.83 -1.70
CA PRO A 280 16.70 -7.65 -2.19
C PRO A 280 16.24 -8.97 -2.83
N ILE A 281 16.66 -9.25 -4.07
CA ILE A 281 16.29 -10.49 -4.76
C ILE A 281 16.91 -11.73 -4.12
N ILE A 282 16.12 -12.79 -3.98
CA ILE A 282 16.59 -14.13 -3.61
C ILE A 282 16.85 -14.91 -4.91
N SER A 283 18.07 -14.88 -5.40
CA SER A 283 18.43 -15.41 -6.73
C SER A 283 18.07 -16.88 -6.94
N THR A 284 18.10 -17.68 -5.88
CA THR A 284 17.70 -19.10 -5.91
C THR A 284 16.20 -19.32 -6.04
N CYS A 285 15.41 -18.28 -5.80
CA CYS A 285 13.94 -18.27 -5.84
C CYS A 285 13.42 -17.56 -7.09
N SER A 286 14.03 -17.81 -8.24
CA SER A 286 13.61 -17.23 -9.52
C SER A 286 13.35 -18.34 -10.53
N ARG A 287 12.26 -18.21 -11.29
CA ARG A 287 11.91 -19.13 -12.40
C ARG A 287 11.30 -18.33 -13.55
N SER A 288 11.71 -18.72 -14.75
CA SER A 288 11.10 -18.25 -16.00
C SER A 288 10.49 -19.44 -16.69
N ILE A 289 9.19 -19.39 -16.99
CA ILE A 289 8.42 -20.48 -17.55
C ILE A 289 7.83 -19.99 -18.87
N GLY A 290 8.35 -20.53 -19.96
CA GLY A 290 8.00 -20.11 -21.31
C GLY A 290 8.02 -21.24 -22.30
N PRO A 291 7.95 -20.94 -23.60
CA PRO A 291 8.04 -21.94 -24.66
C PRO A 291 9.26 -22.82 -24.50
N GLY A 292 9.09 -24.13 -24.53
CA GLY A 292 10.18 -25.10 -24.38
C GLY A 292 10.40 -25.60 -22.95
N GLN A 293 9.72 -25.05 -21.93
CA GLN A 293 9.64 -25.67 -20.61
C GLN A 293 8.72 -26.90 -20.67
N ASP A 294 8.98 -27.89 -19.81
CA ASP A 294 8.19 -29.13 -19.78
C ASP A 294 6.75 -28.87 -19.26
N PRO A 295 5.73 -29.00 -20.12
CA PRO A 295 4.34 -28.90 -19.69
C PRO A 295 3.97 -29.91 -18.61
N GLY A 296 4.61 -31.11 -18.65
CA GLY A 296 4.39 -32.14 -17.65
C GLY A 296 4.75 -31.73 -16.23
N THR A 297 5.57 -30.70 -16.06
CA THR A 297 5.97 -30.17 -14.77
C THR A 297 5.13 -28.96 -14.31
N TYR A 298 4.72 -28.11 -15.25
CA TYR A 298 4.15 -26.80 -14.90
C TYR A 298 2.67 -26.65 -15.21
N LYS A 299 2.17 -27.32 -16.25
CA LYS A 299 0.78 -27.22 -16.67
C LYS A 299 -0.15 -27.96 -15.72
N ASN A 300 -1.15 -27.28 -15.16
CA ASN A 300 -2.14 -27.84 -14.24
C ASN A 300 -1.51 -28.56 -13.02
N LYS A 301 -0.36 -28.10 -12.55
CA LYS A 301 0.37 -28.71 -11.44
C LYS A 301 0.97 -27.67 -10.50
N TRP A 302 1.00 -28.05 -9.22
CA TRP A 302 1.78 -27.34 -8.23
C TRP A 302 3.27 -27.69 -8.34
N PHE A 303 4.11 -26.69 -8.52
CA PHE A 303 5.55 -26.86 -8.37
C PHE A 303 6.09 -25.97 -7.23
N SER A 304 7.20 -26.35 -6.63
CA SER A 304 7.87 -25.54 -5.62
C SER A 304 8.80 -24.55 -6.30
N LEU A 305 8.51 -23.25 -6.14
CA LEU A 305 9.41 -22.19 -6.59
C LEU A 305 10.71 -22.25 -5.80
N CYS A 306 10.62 -22.22 -4.47
CA CYS A 306 11.75 -22.40 -3.57
C CYS A 306 11.29 -22.65 -2.11
N THR A 307 12.29 -23.03 -1.27
CA THR A 307 12.15 -23.13 0.18
C THR A 307 13.17 -22.23 0.84
N ILE A 308 12.75 -21.39 1.78
CA ILE A 308 13.60 -20.56 2.60
C ILE A 308 13.70 -21.18 3.99
N ASN A 309 14.91 -21.43 4.46
CA ASN A 309 15.20 -21.93 5.80
C ASN A 309 15.54 -20.77 6.74
N ASN A 310 15.09 -20.87 7.99
CA ASN A 310 15.27 -19.85 9.01
C ASN A 310 14.88 -18.44 8.52
N PRO A 311 13.65 -18.26 8.04
CA PRO A 311 13.22 -16.97 7.51
C PRO A 311 13.16 -15.91 8.61
N ALA A 312 13.51 -14.67 8.28
CA ALA A 312 13.14 -13.55 9.10
C ALA A 312 11.60 -13.39 9.04
N PRO A 313 10.93 -13.10 10.17
CA PRO A 313 9.51 -12.76 10.11
C PRO A 313 9.31 -11.44 9.37
N GLY A 314 8.22 -11.33 8.61
CA GLY A 314 7.90 -10.14 7.86
C GLY A 314 7.32 -10.43 6.47
N ILE A 315 7.30 -9.41 5.62
CA ILE A 315 6.70 -9.48 4.29
C ILE A 315 7.79 -9.72 3.25
N TYR A 316 7.81 -10.92 2.68
CA TYR A 316 8.53 -11.24 1.45
C TYR A 316 7.69 -10.81 0.26
N VAL A 317 8.32 -10.44 -0.84
CA VAL A 317 7.60 -10.00 -2.04
C VAL A 317 7.81 -11.02 -3.16
N LEU A 318 6.72 -11.59 -3.66
CA LEU A 318 6.73 -12.34 -4.91
C LEU A 318 6.34 -11.41 -6.05
N ARG A 319 7.27 -11.18 -6.96
CA ARG A 319 7.04 -10.44 -8.18
C ARG A 319 6.73 -11.40 -9.32
N VAL A 320 5.67 -11.11 -10.06
CA VAL A 320 5.27 -11.85 -11.25
C VAL A 320 5.19 -10.88 -12.43
N ASP A 321 5.92 -11.20 -13.48
CA ASP A 321 5.92 -10.42 -14.72
C ASP A 321 5.97 -11.32 -15.95
N THR A 322 5.75 -10.73 -17.12
CA THR A 322 5.85 -11.43 -18.39
C THR A 322 6.94 -10.83 -19.26
N SER A 323 7.43 -11.63 -20.17
CA SER A 323 8.39 -11.21 -21.20
C SER A 323 8.21 -12.00 -22.46
N GLY A 324 8.76 -11.51 -23.57
CA GLY A 324 8.74 -12.19 -24.86
C GLY A 324 7.80 -11.52 -25.87
N ASN A 325 7.81 -12.03 -27.09
CA ASN A 325 7.05 -11.46 -28.20
C ASN A 325 5.78 -12.29 -28.44
N GLY A 326 4.78 -12.12 -27.60
CA GLY A 326 3.52 -12.85 -27.78
C GLY A 326 2.39 -12.34 -26.91
N GLY A 327 1.17 -12.56 -27.36
CA GLY A 327 -0.03 -12.39 -26.57
C GLY A 327 -0.45 -13.73 -25.95
N GLY A 328 -1.24 -13.65 -24.92
CA GLY A 328 -1.82 -14.79 -24.22
C GLY A 328 -2.30 -14.38 -22.85
N ASN A 329 -3.12 -15.21 -22.26
CA ASN A 329 -3.63 -15.03 -20.90
C ASN A 329 -3.11 -16.19 -20.06
N ASN A 330 -2.56 -15.93 -18.91
CA ASN A 330 -2.12 -16.92 -17.94
C ASN A 330 -2.85 -16.74 -16.63
N SER A 331 -3.41 -17.80 -16.08
CA SER A 331 -4.02 -17.83 -14.77
C SER A 331 -3.28 -18.83 -13.89
N TYR A 332 -2.96 -18.44 -12.67
CA TYR A 332 -2.14 -19.23 -11.76
C TYR A 332 -2.61 -19.09 -10.32
N ALA A 333 -2.15 -19.99 -9.46
CA ALA A 333 -2.35 -19.85 -8.03
C ALA A 333 -1.01 -19.81 -7.29
N ILE A 334 -1.00 -19.10 -6.16
CA ILE A 334 0.15 -18.99 -5.25
C ILE A 334 -0.22 -19.67 -3.94
N GLY A 335 0.64 -20.55 -3.43
CA GLY A 335 0.44 -21.19 -2.14
C GLY A 335 1.71 -21.19 -1.31
N VAL A 336 1.58 -20.95 -0.01
CA VAL A 336 2.71 -20.94 0.93
C VAL A 336 2.46 -21.89 2.07
N SER A 337 3.41 -22.78 2.31
CA SER A 337 3.41 -23.67 3.48
C SER A 337 4.58 -23.34 4.38
N THR A 338 4.39 -23.43 5.70
CA THR A 338 5.40 -23.16 6.71
C THR A 338 5.73 -24.39 7.53
N VAL A 339 6.90 -24.40 8.18
CA VAL A 339 7.26 -25.39 9.20
C VAL A 339 7.56 -24.63 10.51
N PRO A 340 6.89 -24.94 11.62
CA PRO A 340 5.70 -25.79 11.70
C PRO A 340 4.52 -25.19 10.94
N ASN A 341 3.67 -26.06 10.39
CA ASN A 341 2.43 -25.65 9.71
C ASN A 341 1.29 -25.48 10.75
N SER A 342 1.45 -24.51 11.61
CA SER A 342 0.53 -24.20 12.73
C SER A 342 0.18 -22.71 12.72
N VAL A 343 -0.88 -22.35 13.40
CA VAL A 343 -1.31 -20.95 13.60
C VAL A 343 -0.22 -20.16 14.34
N PRO A 344 0.04 -18.91 13.95
CA PRO A 344 -0.47 -18.23 12.76
C PRO A 344 0.13 -18.82 11.47
N HIS A 345 -0.70 -18.98 10.45
CA HIS A 345 -0.24 -19.39 9.12
C HIS A 345 0.38 -18.21 8.38
N ALA A 346 1.14 -18.48 7.31
CA ALA A 346 1.51 -17.45 6.36
C ALA A 346 0.25 -16.85 5.70
N ARG A 347 0.39 -15.64 5.13
CA ARG A 347 -0.65 -14.99 4.31
C ARG A 347 -0.08 -14.61 2.95
N VAL A 348 -0.92 -14.65 1.92
CA VAL A 348 -0.56 -14.22 0.56
C VAL A 348 -1.62 -13.27 0.05
N TYR A 349 -1.23 -12.09 -0.38
CA TYR A 349 -2.14 -11.06 -0.87
C TYR A 349 -1.49 -10.19 -1.95
N GLY A 350 -2.31 -9.58 -2.81
CA GLY A 350 -1.84 -8.57 -3.77
C GLY A 350 -1.47 -7.26 -3.06
N ILE A 351 -0.35 -6.65 -3.45
CA ILE A 351 0.10 -5.36 -2.94
C ILE A 351 -0.38 -4.27 -3.89
N ASN A 352 -1.27 -3.39 -3.42
CA ASN A 352 -1.89 -2.27 -4.14
C ASN A 352 -2.88 -2.66 -5.24
N ASP A 353 -2.63 -3.74 -5.94
CA ASP A 353 -3.45 -4.23 -7.04
C ASP A 353 -3.27 -5.74 -7.27
N MET A 354 -4.18 -6.31 -8.05
CA MET A 354 -4.14 -7.69 -8.50
C MET A 354 -4.92 -7.85 -9.80
N SER A 355 -4.39 -8.66 -10.73
CA SER A 355 -5.16 -9.17 -11.85
C SER A 355 -5.69 -10.56 -11.50
N ILE A 356 -6.95 -10.80 -11.81
CA ILE A 356 -7.63 -12.05 -11.49
C ILE A 356 -8.41 -12.58 -12.69
N PHE A 357 -8.60 -13.88 -12.69
CA PHE A 357 -9.55 -14.57 -13.53
C PHE A 357 -10.61 -15.22 -12.65
N THR A 358 -11.88 -14.98 -12.96
CA THR A 358 -13.01 -15.53 -12.23
C THR A 358 -13.85 -16.43 -13.11
N ASN A 359 -14.40 -17.50 -12.54
CA ASN A 359 -15.30 -18.40 -13.20
C ASN A 359 -16.65 -18.41 -12.48
N ALA A 360 -17.60 -17.66 -13.01
CA ALA A 360 -18.97 -17.56 -12.48
C ALA A 360 -19.97 -18.40 -13.30
N THR A 361 -19.51 -19.42 -14.02
CA THR A 361 -20.38 -20.24 -14.89
C THR A 361 -21.45 -21.03 -14.12
N SER A 362 -21.30 -21.18 -12.81
CA SER A 362 -22.28 -21.85 -11.93
C SER A 362 -23.06 -20.90 -11.03
N GLY A 363 -23.01 -19.59 -11.25
CA GLY A 363 -23.71 -18.60 -10.45
C GLY A 363 -22.88 -17.37 -10.12
N THR A 364 -23.01 -16.89 -8.87
CA THR A 364 -22.22 -15.76 -8.36
C THR A 364 -20.87 -16.26 -7.84
N ALA A 365 -19.77 -15.68 -8.31
CA ALA A 365 -18.47 -15.87 -7.71
C ALA A 365 -18.28 -14.87 -6.57
N TYR A 366 -17.86 -15.35 -5.40
CA TYR A 366 -17.47 -14.51 -4.27
C TYR A 366 -15.96 -14.60 -4.13
N VAL A 367 -15.33 -13.45 -4.12
CA VAL A 367 -13.87 -13.35 -3.97
C VAL A 367 -13.52 -12.32 -2.92
N TYR A 368 -12.42 -12.53 -2.22
CA TYR A 368 -11.91 -11.53 -1.29
C TYR A 368 -11.38 -10.34 -2.08
N LEU A 369 -11.89 -9.16 -1.76
CA LEU A 369 -11.49 -7.92 -2.41
C LEU A 369 -10.26 -7.33 -1.72
N ALA A 370 -10.41 -6.98 -0.46
CA ALA A 370 -9.37 -6.28 0.29
C ALA A 370 -9.62 -6.34 1.80
N GLU A 371 -8.56 -6.31 2.59
CA GLU A 371 -8.61 -6.17 4.04
C GLU A 371 -8.69 -4.69 4.41
N ILE A 372 -9.80 -4.28 4.98
CA ILE A 372 -10.03 -2.91 5.44
C ILE A 372 -10.03 -2.90 6.96
N ASP A 373 -8.92 -2.54 7.55
CA ASP A 373 -8.76 -2.47 9.00
C ASP A 373 -9.62 -1.33 9.60
N PRO A 374 -10.21 -1.50 10.82
CA PRO A 374 -10.95 -0.46 11.53
C PRO A 374 -10.20 0.85 11.75
N ILE A 375 -8.90 0.86 11.64
CA ILE A 375 -8.05 2.07 11.65
C ILE A 375 -8.40 3.04 10.52
N HIS A 376 -9.09 2.56 9.49
CA HIS A 376 -9.54 3.35 8.35
C HIS A 376 -10.93 3.95 8.52
N ARG A 377 -11.54 3.84 9.70
CA ARG A 377 -12.84 4.45 10.03
C ARG A 377 -12.90 5.92 9.62
N GLY A 378 -13.99 6.31 9.00
CA GLY A 378 -14.23 7.69 8.56
C GLY A 378 -13.35 8.15 7.38
N LYS A 379 -12.48 7.29 6.85
CA LYS A 379 -11.70 7.57 5.63
C LYS A 379 -12.50 7.10 4.40
N ARG A 380 -12.01 7.45 3.23
CA ARG A 380 -12.60 7.02 1.95
C ARG A 380 -11.76 5.92 1.33
N LEU A 381 -12.38 4.80 0.99
CA LEU A 381 -11.82 3.74 0.17
C LEU A 381 -12.09 4.07 -1.30
N GLU A 382 -11.06 3.99 -2.13
CA GLU A 382 -11.14 4.03 -3.58
C GLU A 382 -10.85 2.63 -4.12
N LEU A 383 -11.78 2.12 -4.89
CA LEU A 383 -11.68 0.85 -5.61
C LEU A 383 -11.65 1.14 -7.10
N ASN A 384 -10.68 0.59 -7.80
CA ASN A 384 -10.58 0.67 -9.24
C ASN A 384 -10.67 -0.74 -9.82
N PHE A 385 -11.54 -0.92 -10.80
CA PHE A 385 -11.74 -2.16 -11.53
C PHE A 385 -11.55 -1.88 -13.00
N TYR A 386 -10.64 -2.59 -13.63
CA TYR A 386 -10.46 -2.50 -15.06
C TYR A 386 -11.22 -3.64 -15.73
N ASP A 387 -12.08 -3.29 -16.71
CA ASP A 387 -12.81 -4.26 -17.52
C ASP A 387 -13.69 -5.24 -16.72
N PRO A 388 -14.44 -4.78 -15.70
CA PRO A 388 -15.20 -5.69 -14.85
C PRO A 388 -16.53 -6.10 -15.47
N GLY A 389 -16.82 -7.40 -15.41
CA GLY A 389 -18.11 -7.93 -15.80
C GLY A 389 -18.27 -8.19 -17.28
N GLU A 390 -17.17 -8.37 -17.96
CA GLU A 390 -17.15 -8.73 -19.35
C GLU A 390 -17.38 -10.22 -19.61
N ASN A 391 -17.99 -10.43 -20.74
CA ASN A 391 -17.88 -11.67 -21.48
C ASN A 391 -16.46 -11.73 -22.06
N CYS A 392 -15.75 -12.82 -21.85
CA CYS A 392 -14.36 -13.08 -22.28
C CYS A 392 -14.00 -12.60 -23.70
N GLY A 393 -14.28 -11.37 -24.07
CA GLY A 393 -13.82 -10.58 -25.19
C GLY A 393 -13.55 -11.28 -26.51
N GLY A 394 -14.43 -12.17 -26.96
CA GLY A 394 -14.25 -12.84 -28.25
C GLY A 394 -13.18 -13.94 -28.26
N VAL A 395 -12.66 -14.34 -27.12
CA VAL A 395 -11.74 -15.46 -26.96
C VAL A 395 -12.48 -16.76 -27.31
N THR A 396 -12.00 -17.48 -28.31
CA THR A 396 -12.55 -18.77 -28.71
C THR A 396 -12.49 -19.74 -27.53
N GLY A 397 -13.66 -20.14 -27.03
CA GLY A 397 -13.79 -21.06 -25.93
C GLY A 397 -14.47 -20.51 -24.69
N CYS A 398 -14.64 -19.22 -24.58
CA CYS A 398 -15.50 -18.60 -23.57
C CYS A 398 -16.95 -18.71 -24.01
N THR A 399 -17.77 -19.47 -23.30
CA THR A 399 -19.12 -19.85 -23.74
C THR A 399 -20.22 -19.07 -23.04
N GLY A 400 -19.92 -17.98 -22.37
CA GLY A 400 -20.92 -17.19 -21.66
C GLY A 400 -21.10 -15.81 -22.24
N LYS A 401 -22.35 -15.38 -22.45
CA LYS A 401 -22.67 -13.96 -22.47
C LYS A 401 -23.09 -13.58 -21.05
N PRO A 402 -22.65 -12.41 -20.52
CA PRO A 402 -23.24 -11.90 -19.29
C PRO A 402 -24.74 -11.90 -19.40
N GLY A 403 -25.44 -12.33 -18.35
CA GLY A 403 -26.89 -12.24 -18.30
C GLY A 403 -27.33 -10.78 -18.29
N LEU A 404 -28.61 -10.53 -18.57
CA LEU A 404 -29.19 -9.18 -18.56
C LEU A 404 -29.00 -8.43 -17.23
N ASP A 405 -28.78 -9.17 -16.13
CA ASP A 405 -28.65 -8.63 -14.76
C ASP A 405 -27.27 -8.88 -14.15
N ALA A 406 -26.22 -9.00 -14.98
CA ALA A 406 -24.86 -9.18 -14.46
C ALA A 406 -24.43 -7.93 -13.67
N PHE A 407 -23.74 -8.14 -12.56
CA PHE A 407 -23.30 -7.07 -11.66
C PHE A 407 -21.99 -7.39 -10.96
N VAL A 408 -21.34 -6.33 -10.51
CA VAL A 408 -20.27 -6.37 -9.50
C VAL A 408 -20.79 -5.73 -8.22
N GLU A 409 -20.63 -6.37 -7.08
CA GLU A 409 -21.14 -5.90 -5.80
C GLU A 409 -20.08 -5.99 -4.71
N VAL A 410 -19.85 -4.89 -4.01
CA VAL A 410 -18.95 -4.84 -2.85
C VAL A 410 -19.73 -5.22 -1.59
N ILE A 411 -19.18 -6.12 -0.81
CA ILE A 411 -19.81 -6.66 0.41
C ILE A 411 -18.84 -6.46 1.58
N MET A 412 -19.31 -5.81 2.63
CA MET A 412 -18.58 -5.66 3.89
C MET A 412 -18.58 -6.97 4.70
N PRO A 413 -17.69 -7.12 5.70
CA PRO A 413 -17.62 -8.33 6.54
C PRO A 413 -18.95 -8.71 7.22
N ASN A 414 -19.77 -7.73 7.59
CA ASN A 414 -21.08 -7.95 8.18
C ASN A 414 -22.16 -8.42 7.17
N GLY A 415 -21.80 -8.56 5.91
CA GLY A 415 -22.71 -8.95 4.82
C GLY A 415 -23.46 -7.80 4.15
N ASP A 416 -23.28 -6.58 4.61
CA ASP A 416 -23.95 -5.41 4.03
C ASP A 416 -23.23 -4.91 2.77
N THR A 417 -24.01 -4.38 1.82
CA THR A 417 -23.49 -3.64 0.66
C THR A 417 -23.39 -2.18 1.04
N PRO A 418 -22.18 -1.58 1.06
CA PRO A 418 -22.01 -0.16 1.37
C PRO A 418 -22.61 0.73 0.28
N THR A 419 -22.75 2.00 0.57
CA THR A 419 -23.05 3.00 -0.47
C THR A 419 -21.75 3.48 -1.11
N CYS A 420 -21.80 3.74 -2.43
CA CYS A 420 -20.69 4.34 -3.15
C CYS A 420 -21.16 5.37 -4.18
N THR A 421 -20.25 6.22 -4.57
CA THR A 421 -20.32 6.94 -5.84
C THR A 421 -19.32 6.30 -6.79
N TRP A 422 -19.69 6.18 -8.07
CA TRP A 422 -18.82 5.53 -9.03
C TRP A 422 -18.88 6.21 -10.41
N GLN A 423 -17.83 6.03 -11.17
CA GLN A 423 -17.76 6.43 -12.57
C GLN A 423 -16.88 5.47 -13.36
N SER A 424 -17.19 5.31 -14.66
CA SER A 424 -16.28 4.64 -15.59
C SER A 424 -15.60 5.64 -16.52
N ARG A 425 -14.41 5.27 -16.99
CA ARG A 425 -13.59 6.06 -17.92
C ARG A 425 -12.98 5.17 -18.98
N ASN A 426 -13.05 5.62 -20.21
CA ASN A 426 -12.35 4.98 -21.33
C ASN A 426 -10.86 5.40 -21.38
N ASP A 427 -10.10 4.83 -22.34
CA ASP A 427 -8.67 5.12 -22.53
C ASP A 427 -8.34 6.60 -22.80
N ALA A 428 -9.31 7.37 -23.32
CA ALA A 428 -9.15 8.81 -23.50
C ALA A 428 -9.37 9.61 -22.19
N GLY A 429 -9.68 8.94 -21.07
CA GLY A 429 -10.00 9.56 -19.80
C GLY A 429 -11.40 10.18 -19.74
N THR A 430 -12.22 9.95 -20.76
CA THR A 430 -13.60 10.47 -20.81
C THR A 430 -14.49 9.62 -19.90
N VAL A 431 -15.29 10.27 -19.04
CA VAL A 431 -16.32 9.58 -18.24
C VAL A 431 -17.41 9.09 -19.20
N THR A 432 -17.67 7.80 -19.18
CA THR A 432 -18.66 7.12 -20.01
C THR A 432 -19.93 6.85 -19.24
N ASN A 433 -19.82 6.43 -17.99
CA ASN A 433 -20.94 6.19 -17.09
C ASN A 433 -20.62 6.71 -15.67
N SER A 434 -21.67 6.95 -14.87
CA SER A 434 -21.53 7.31 -13.46
C SER A 434 -22.82 7.03 -12.70
N GLY A 435 -22.69 6.83 -11.39
CA GLY A 435 -23.85 6.59 -10.54
C GLY A 435 -23.53 6.72 -9.05
N SER A 436 -24.57 6.54 -8.23
CA SER A 436 -24.46 6.53 -6.77
C SER A 436 -25.56 5.66 -6.16
N GLY A 437 -25.32 5.13 -4.99
CA GLY A 437 -26.27 4.28 -4.28
C GLY A 437 -25.60 3.11 -3.60
N LYS A 438 -26.27 1.98 -3.44
CA LYS A 438 -25.64 0.73 -3.01
C LYS A 438 -24.52 0.37 -3.99
N CYS A 439 -23.39 -0.07 -3.48
CA CYS A 439 -22.22 -0.43 -4.29
C CYS A 439 -22.43 -1.80 -4.97
N ARG A 440 -23.53 -1.90 -5.70
CA ARG A 440 -23.90 -2.96 -6.62
C ARG A 440 -24.10 -2.32 -7.98
N ILE A 441 -23.15 -2.52 -8.85
CA ILE A 441 -23.04 -1.83 -10.12
C ILE A 441 -23.37 -2.83 -11.23
N GLN A 442 -24.37 -2.51 -12.03
CA GLN A 442 -24.74 -3.34 -13.18
C GLN A 442 -23.62 -3.29 -14.21
N SER A 443 -23.07 -4.45 -14.57
CA SER A 443 -21.99 -4.57 -15.53
C SER A 443 -22.46 -4.83 -16.96
N THR A 444 -23.75 -5.14 -17.16
CA THR A 444 -24.35 -5.30 -18.49
C THR A 444 -25.64 -4.53 -18.58
N ASP A 445 -25.91 -3.98 -19.76
CA ASP A 445 -27.20 -3.42 -20.14
C ASP A 445 -27.74 -4.20 -21.35
N GLU A 446 -28.90 -4.83 -21.20
CA GLU A 446 -29.50 -5.73 -22.19
C GLU A 446 -28.49 -6.79 -22.74
N GLY A 447 -27.59 -7.26 -21.91
CA GLY A 447 -26.54 -8.23 -22.29
C GLY A 447 -25.32 -7.62 -22.99
N ILE A 448 -25.22 -6.27 -23.03
CA ILE A 448 -24.08 -5.55 -23.57
C ILE A 448 -23.16 -5.17 -22.41
N PRO A 449 -21.88 -5.53 -22.43
CA PRO A 449 -20.90 -5.10 -21.43
C PRO A 449 -20.82 -3.56 -21.36
N GLN A 450 -20.85 -3.02 -20.14
CA GLN A 450 -20.86 -1.57 -19.91
C GLN A 450 -19.46 -0.99 -19.73
N PHE A 451 -18.48 -1.85 -19.40
CA PHE A 451 -17.15 -1.40 -18.96
C PHE A 451 -16.01 -2.03 -19.78
N ASN A 452 -16.30 -2.57 -20.98
CA ASN A 452 -15.30 -3.20 -21.83
C ASN A 452 -14.13 -2.25 -22.14
N GLY A 453 -12.93 -2.62 -21.65
CA GLY A 453 -11.73 -1.82 -21.78
C GLY A 453 -11.75 -0.51 -20.99
N GLU A 454 -12.61 -0.37 -19.99
CA GLU A 454 -12.77 0.83 -19.18
C GLU A 454 -12.35 0.61 -17.72
N TRP A 455 -11.89 1.70 -17.09
CA TRP A 455 -11.73 1.77 -15.66
C TRP A 455 -13.05 2.16 -15.00
N LEU A 456 -13.57 1.30 -14.12
CA LEU A 456 -14.63 1.61 -13.17
C LEU A 456 -14.03 1.95 -11.82
N THR A 457 -14.22 3.19 -11.38
CA THR A 457 -13.77 3.65 -10.05
C THR A 457 -14.97 3.82 -9.14
N ALA A 458 -14.93 3.21 -7.96
CA ALA A 458 -15.92 3.38 -6.90
C ALA A 458 -15.28 3.99 -5.66
N TRP A 459 -15.94 4.99 -5.08
CA TRP A 459 -15.55 5.63 -3.82
C TRP A 459 -16.55 5.29 -2.73
N ILE A 460 -16.05 4.73 -1.64
CA ILE A 460 -16.85 4.29 -0.49
C ILE A 460 -16.36 5.03 0.75
N ASP A 461 -17.24 5.73 1.44
CA ASP A 461 -16.92 6.29 2.75
C ASP A 461 -17.03 5.17 3.79
N ILE A 462 -15.89 4.81 4.41
CA ILE A 462 -15.83 3.79 5.46
C ILE A 462 -16.57 4.35 6.67
N PRO A 463 -17.58 3.63 7.23
CA PRO A 463 -18.35 4.14 8.36
C PRO A 463 -17.45 4.53 9.55
N SER A 464 -17.82 5.58 10.27
CA SER A 464 -17.06 6.04 11.44
C SER A 464 -17.13 5.06 12.62
N ASP A 465 -18.13 4.18 12.62
CA ASP A 465 -18.36 3.10 13.57
C ASP A 465 -18.01 1.71 13.01
N TYR A 466 -17.36 1.68 11.83
CA TYR A 466 -16.94 0.43 11.20
C TYR A 466 -16.10 -0.42 12.15
N ASP A 467 -16.50 -1.68 12.29
CA ASP A 467 -15.77 -2.71 13.01
C ASP A 467 -15.90 -4.04 12.26
N CYS A 468 -14.92 -4.91 12.41
CA CYS A 468 -14.86 -6.17 11.69
C CYS A 468 -14.48 -7.36 12.58
N ASP A 469 -14.45 -7.21 13.92
CA ASP A 469 -14.05 -8.22 14.89
C ASP A 469 -12.71 -8.90 14.52
N SER A 470 -12.76 -10.03 13.80
CA SER A 470 -11.58 -10.82 13.39
C SER A 470 -11.49 -11.06 11.89
N ASP A 471 -12.52 -10.68 11.11
CA ASP A 471 -12.54 -10.82 9.64
C ASP A 471 -12.80 -9.46 9.01
N CYS A 472 -11.71 -8.77 8.63
CA CYS A 472 -11.75 -7.44 8.04
C CYS A 472 -11.73 -7.47 6.50
N PHE A 473 -11.87 -8.64 5.89
CA PHE A 473 -11.90 -8.76 4.45
C PHE A 473 -13.26 -8.41 3.86
N TRP A 474 -13.26 -7.35 3.08
CA TRP A 474 -14.37 -7.04 2.19
C TRP A 474 -14.35 -8.01 1.02
N ARG A 475 -15.52 -8.30 0.47
CA ARG A 475 -15.68 -9.24 -0.63
C ARG A 475 -16.24 -8.54 -1.86
N MET A 476 -16.00 -9.17 -3.01
CA MET A 476 -16.65 -8.84 -4.26
C MET A 476 -17.54 -10.01 -4.64
N ALA A 477 -18.81 -9.75 -4.92
CA ALA A 477 -19.67 -10.67 -5.61
C ALA A 477 -19.72 -10.30 -7.10
N LEU A 478 -19.40 -11.27 -7.93
CA LEU A 478 -19.41 -11.18 -9.38
C LEU A 478 -20.48 -12.11 -9.92
N ASP A 479 -21.62 -11.57 -10.32
CA ASP A 479 -22.69 -12.36 -10.93
C ASP A 479 -22.72 -12.11 -12.44
N MET A 480 -21.98 -12.93 -13.16
CA MET A 480 -21.80 -12.84 -14.61
C MET A 480 -22.80 -13.68 -15.40
N LYS A 481 -23.76 -14.31 -14.73
CA LYS A 481 -24.80 -15.15 -15.36
C LYS A 481 -24.24 -16.20 -16.33
N ASN A 482 -23.32 -17.02 -15.83
CA ASN A 482 -22.63 -18.07 -16.56
C ASN A 482 -21.51 -17.58 -17.48
N ALA A 483 -20.83 -16.49 -17.12
CA ALA A 483 -19.65 -16.03 -17.81
C ALA A 483 -18.38 -16.27 -16.98
N GLN A 484 -17.27 -16.17 -17.67
CA GLN A 484 -15.94 -16.04 -17.09
C GLN A 484 -15.49 -14.60 -17.27
N ASP A 485 -14.70 -14.09 -16.35
CA ASP A 485 -14.22 -12.73 -16.39
C ASP A 485 -12.75 -12.64 -16.00
N ARG A 486 -12.01 -11.76 -16.66
CA ARG A 486 -10.65 -11.40 -16.34
C ARG A 486 -10.58 -9.90 -16.11
N THR A 487 -10.19 -9.50 -14.94
CA THR A 487 -10.24 -8.11 -14.52
C THR A 487 -9.07 -7.78 -13.60
N THR A 488 -8.65 -6.53 -13.59
CA THR A 488 -7.62 -6.03 -12.69
C THR A 488 -8.24 -5.10 -11.66
N TRP A 489 -7.90 -5.33 -10.39
CA TRP A 489 -8.42 -4.57 -9.26
C TRP A 489 -7.30 -3.86 -8.53
N ALA A 490 -7.59 -2.64 -8.10
CA ALA A 490 -6.74 -1.88 -7.21
C ALA A 490 -7.57 -1.26 -6.09
N ALA A 491 -7.03 -1.26 -4.87
CA ALA A 491 -7.70 -0.69 -3.71
C ALA A 491 -6.73 0.21 -2.94
N ARG A 492 -7.21 1.38 -2.52
CA ARG A 492 -6.46 2.25 -1.63
C ARG A 492 -7.39 3.04 -0.72
N VAL A 493 -6.94 3.29 0.50
CA VAL A 493 -7.58 4.28 1.37
C VAL A 493 -7.03 5.66 1.01
N ILE A 494 -7.94 6.60 0.70
CA ILE A 494 -7.53 7.95 0.30
C ILE A 494 -6.92 8.67 1.50
N GLY A 495 -5.72 9.21 1.32
CA GLY A 495 -4.94 9.97 2.30
C GLY A 495 -3.45 9.87 2.01
N ASN A 496 -2.65 10.66 2.72
CA ASN A 496 -1.21 10.49 2.67
C ASN A 496 -0.83 9.20 3.40
N PRO A 497 -0.03 8.32 2.79
CA PRO A 497 0.35 7.04 3.41
C PRO A 497 1.12 7.25 4.74
N ILE A 498 1.89 8.33 4.85
CA ILE A 498 2.58 8.73 6.08
C ILE A 498 2.21 10.18 6.37
N ARG A 499 1.78 10.48 7.58
CA ARG A 499 1.39 11.85 7.98
C ARG A 499 1.61 12.10 9.47
N LEU A 500 1.85 13.35 9.81
CA LEU A 500 1.75 13.80 11.20
C LEU A 500 0.28 13.89 11.62
N VAL A 501 0.01 13.49 12.85
CA VAL A 501 -1.30 13.60 13.48
C VAL A 501 -1.18 14.35 14.81
N PRO A 502 -2.27 14.91 15.35
CA PRO A 502 -2.25 15.53 16.68
C PRO A 502 -1.73 14.53 17.73
N ASN A 503 -0.95 15.03 18.67
CA ASN A 503 -0.51 14.23 19.83
C ASN A 503 -1.73 13.89 20.70
N GLU A 504 -1.87 12.61 21.09
CA GLU A 504 -2.96 12.09 21.94
C GLU A 504 -2.54 12.09 23.41
#